data_8f3b29e9820a8fe037793dc1d6f4bfba
#
_entry.id   8f3b29e9820a8fe037793dc1d6f4bfba
#
_cell.length_a   1.000
_cell.length_b   1.000
_cell.length_c   1.000
_cell.angle_alpha   90.00
_cell.angle_beta   90.00
_cell.angle_gamma   90.00
#
_symmetry.space_group_name_H-M   'P 1'
#
loop_
_entity.id
_entity.type
_entity.pdbx_description
1 polymer ?
#
loop_
_entity_poly.entity_id
_entity_poly.type
_entity_poly.pdbx_seq_one_letter_code
_entity_poly.pdbx_strand_id
1 'polypeptide(L)'
;MIDAEYRSEERFSKLSLAYDGGEEKQRVHSNVEKIIAKHDMTPETYTCSLSSGREVLVIEYHDDNGRESGDIFEEIIKSLDITKCD
;
A
#
# COMPACT_ATOMS: atom_id res chain seq x y z
N MET A 1 -15.21 0.19 1.62
CA MET A 1 -14.49 -0.79 0.80
C MET A 1 -13.08 -0.30 0.48
N ILE A 2 -12.09 -1.15 0.69
CA ILE A 2 -10.69 -0.80 0.45
C ILE A 2 -10.31 -1.22 -0.97
N ASP A 3 -9.79 -0.28 -1.74
CA ASP A 3 -9.34 -0.55 -3.11
C ASP A 3 -7.82 -0.43 -3.18
N ALA A 4 -7.21 -1.27 -4.00
CA ALA A 4 -5.76 -1.26 -4.19
C ALA A 4 -5.41 -1.05 -5.65
N GLU A 5 -4.35 -0.28 -5.88
CA GLU A 5 -3.78 -0.10 -7.20
C GLU A 5 -2.28 -0.31 -7.09
N TYR A 6 -1.74 -1.19 -7.93
CA TYR A 6 -0.32 -1.51 -7.94
C TYR A 6 0.32 -1.04 -9.24
N ARG A 7 1.48 -0.40 -9.13
CA ARG A 7 2.25 0.03 -10.28
C ARG A 7 3.71 -0.34 -10.09
N SER A 8 4.31 -0.92 -11.10
CA SER A 8 5.72 -1.28 -11.07
C SER A 8 6.42 -0.78 -12.33
N GLU A 9 7.52 -0.08 -12.15
CA GLU A 9 8.39 0.38 -13.22
C GLU A 9 9.83 0.00 -12.87
N GLU A 10 10.79 0.26 -13.77
CA GLU A 10 12.15 -0.24 -13.64
C GLU A 10 12.86 0.12 -12.36
N ARG A 11 12.69 1.03 -11.62
CA ARG A 11 13.32 1.33 -10.32
C ARG A 11 12.32 1.92 -9.36
N PHE A 12 11.08 1.49 -9.53
CA PHE A 12 10.01 2.12 -8.81
C PHE A 12 8.84 1.16 -8.68
N SER A 13 8.32 1.02 -7.48
CA SER A 13 7.11 0.24 -7.21
C SER A 13 6.20 1.05 -6.30
N LYS A 14 4.92 1.07 -6.60
CA LYS A 14 3.96 1.84 -5.82
C LYS A 14 2.70 1.03 -5.58
N LEU A 15 2.23 1.04 -4.34
CA LEU A 15 0.93 0.50 -3.96
C LEU A 15 0.10 1.64 -3.38
N SER A 16 -1.09 1.83 -3.92
CA SER A 16 -2.03 2.85 -3.44
C SER A 16 -3.24 2.14 -2.85
N LEU A 17 -3.61 2.50 -1.63
CA LEU A 17 -4.73 1.89 -0.91
C LEU A 17 -5.75 2.97 -0.58
N ALA A 18 -6.91 2.89 -1.22
CA ALA A 18 -8.00 3.85 -0.99
C ALA A 18 -9.00 3.26 0.00
N TYR A 19 -9.45 4.08 0.93
CA TYR A 19 -10.36 3.64 1.98
C TYR A 19 -11.35 4.74 2.35
N ASP A 20 -12.43 4.34 3.00
CA ASP A 20 -13.48 5.23 3.47
C ASP A 20 -13.60 5.13 4.98
N GLY A 21 -13.59 6.27 5.66
CA GLY A 21 -13.84 6.33 7.09
C GLY A 21 -12.66 5.94 7.96
N GLY A 22 -12.78 6.25 9.25
CA GLY A 22 -11.69 6.04 10.21
C GLY A 22 -11.40 4.58 10.53
N GLU A 23 -12.41 3.72 10.44
CA GLU A 23 -12.23 2.30 10.72
C GLU A 23 -11.36 1.63 9.66
N GLU A 24 -11.65 1.88 8.39
CA GLU A 24 -10.83 1.36 7.31
C GLU A 24 -9.43 1.99 7.32
N LYS A 25 -9.36 3.28 7.61
CA LYS A 25 -8.08 3.97 7.74
C LYS A 25 -7.19 3.28 8.77
N GLN A 26 -7.71 3.02 9.94
CA GLN A 26 -6.95 2.38 11.00
C GLN A 26 -6.52 0.98 10.61
N ARG A 27 -7.39 0.23 9.96
CA ARG A 27 -7.07 -1.12 9.51
C ARG A 27 -5.95 -1.11 8.49
N VAL A 28 -6.03 -0.23 7.50
CA VAL A 28 -5.01 -0.12 6.45
C VAL A 28 -3.66 0.27 7.06
N HIS A 29 -3.63 1.36 7.82
CA HIS A 29 -2.37 1.86 8.39
C HIS A 29 -1.74 0.86 9.35
N SER A 30 -2.53 0.22 10.20
CA SER A 30 -2.03 -0.76 11.16
C SER A 30 -1.42 -1.97 10.47
N ASN A 31 -2.09 -2.52 9.46
CA ASN A 31 -1.59 -3.68 8.73
C ASN A 31 -0.34 -3.34 7.94
N VAL A 32 -0.32 -2.19 7.27
CA VAL A 32 0.84 -1.74 6.50
C VAL A 32 2.07 -1.58 7.40
N GLU A 33 1.91 -0.90 8.53
CA GLU A 33 3.01 -0.69 9.47
C GLU A 33 3.57 -2.01 9.99
N LYS A 34 2.70 -2.95 10.33
CA LYS A 34 3.12 -4.27 10.82
C LYS A 34 3.94 -5.02 9.78
N ILE A 35 3.49 -5.01 8.55
CA ILE A 35 4.14 -5.77 7.49
C ILE A 35 5.48 -5.14 7.13
N ILE A 36 5.53 -3.83 6.98
CA ILE A 36 6.77 -3.12 6.67
C ILE A 36 7.81 -3.34 7.77
N ALA A 37 7.37 -3.37 9.03
CA ALA A 37 8.29 -3.59 10.16
C ALA A 37 8.98 -4.95 10.14
N LYS A 38 8.43 -5.93 9.43
CA LYS A 38 9.04 -7.26 9.31
C LYS A 38 10.14 -7.32 8.26
N HIS A 39 10.25 -6.31 7.43
CA HIS A 39 11.20 -6.27 6.32
C HIS A 39 12.26 -5.21 6.55
N ASP A 40 13.43 -5.40 5.94
CA ASP A 40 14.53 -4.44 6.06
C ASP A 40 14.39 -3.23 5.14
N MET A 41 13.48 -3.30 4.18
CA MET A 41 13.25 -2.20 3.24
C MET A 41 12.24 -1.23 3.81
N THR A 42 12.61 0.06 3.83
CA THR A 42 11.73 1.12 4.30
C THR A 42 11.23 1.93 3.10
N PRO A 43 9.93 1.98 2.86
CA PRO A 43 9.37 2.74 1.75
C PRO A 43 9.12 4.19 2.13
N GLU A 44 8.85 5.01 1.13
CA GLU A 44 8.25 6.31 1.35
C GLU A 44 6.74 6.10 1.44
N THR A 45 6.09 6.75 2.41
CA THR A 45 4.65 6.68 2.56
C THR A 45 4.06 8.07 2.71
N TYR A 46 2.92 8.27 2.09
CA TYR A 46 2.19 9.53 2.25
C TYR A 46 0.70 9.28 1.99
N THR A 47 -0.12 10.24 2.41
CA THR A 47 -1.57 10.16 2.18
C THR A 47 -2.01 11.31 1.30
N CYS A 48 -3.03 11.03 0.49
CA CYS A 48 -3.68 12.02 -0.37
C CYS A 48 -5.19 11.97 -0.14
N SER A 49 -5.83 13.12 -0.22
CA SER A 49 -7.29 13.19 -0.18
C SER A 49 -7.83 13.35 -1.58
N LEU A 50 -8.82 12.55 -1.92
CA LEU A 50 -9.47 12.63 -3.23
C LEU A 50 -10.66 13.58 -3.15
N SER A 51 -11.07 14.11 -4.32
CA SER A 51 -12.22 15.00 -4.41
C SER A 51 -13.52 14.32 -3.99
N SER A 52 -13.56 13.00 -4.02
CA SER A 52 -14.71 12.21 -3.57
C SER A 52 -14.83 12.13 -2.06
N GLY A 53 -13.85 12.63 -1.31
CA GLY A 53 -13.80 12.52 0.14
C GLY A 53 -13.04 11.30 0.64
N ARG A 54 -12.62 10.42 -0.26
CA ARG A 54 -11.81 9.25 0.12
C ARG A 54 -10.37 9.66 0.35
N GLU A 55 -9.68 8.89 1.18
CA GLU A 55 -8.25 9.08 1.42
C GLU A 55 -7.49 7.89 0.84
N VAL A 56 -6.28 8.15 0.36
CA VAL A 56 -5.41 7.13 -0.22
C VAL A 56 -4.09 7.13 0.53
N LEU A 57 -3.66 5.95 0.99
CA LEU A 57 -2.31 5.76 1.49
C LEU A 57 -1.45 5.23 0.36
N VAL A 58 -0.35 5.93 0.07
CA VAL A 58 0.58 5.54 -1.00
C VAL A 58 1.87 5.04 -0.37
N ILE A 59 2.35 3.89 -0.85
CA ILE A 59 3.59 3.27 -0.40
C ILE A 59 4.49 3.12 -1.62
N GLU A 60 5.68 3.74 -1.59
CA GLU A 60 6.60 3.75 -2.72
C GLU A 60 7.96 3.20 -2.33
N TYR A 61 8.48 2.31 -3.16
CA TYR A 61 9.87 1.84 -3.09
C TYR A 61 10.62 2.32 -4.31
N HIS A 62 11.75 2.97 -4.10
CA HIS A 62 12.59 3.51 -5.16
C HIS A 62 13.92 2.77 -5.19
N ASP A 63 13.91 1.53 -5.63
CA ASP A 63 15.13 0.73 -5.74
C ASP A 63 15.04 -0.26 -6.88
N ASP A 64 16.13 -0.99 -7.09
CA ASP A 64 16.22 -1.99 -8.15
C ASP A 64 15.65 -3.34 -7.73
N ASN A 65 15.21 -3.48 -6.50
CA ASN A 65 14.74 -4.76 -5.97
C ASN A 65 13.22 -4.87 -6.00
N GLY A 66 12.67 -4.78 -7.20
CA GLY A 66 11.22 -4.84 -7.41
C GLY A 66 10.57 -6.14 -6.93
N ARG A 67 11.36 -7.22 -6.85
CA ARG A 67 10.85 -8.50 -6.38
C ARG A 67 10.47 -8.44 -4.90
N GLU A 68 11.34 -7.86 -4.08
CA GLU A 68 11.06 -7.77 -2.65
C GLU A 68 9.91 -6.82 -2.36
N SER A 69 9.86 -5.68 -3.03
CA SER A 69 8.75 -4.76 -2.86
C SER A 69 7.44 -5.37 -3.34
N GLY A 70 7.48 -6.15 -4.42
CA GLY A 70 6.31 -6.88 -4.90
C GLY A 70 5.79 -7.88 -3.87
N ASP A 71 6.68 -8.60 -3.20
CA ASP A 71 6.30 -9.54 -2.15
C ASP A 71 5.68 -8.82 -0.95
N ILE A 72 6.24 -7.68 -0.58
CA ILE A 72 5.69 -6.87 0.51
C ILE A 72 4.28 -6.38 0.17
N PHE A 73 4.09 -5.88 -1.03
CA PHE A 73 2.78 -5.40 -1.47
C PHE A 73 1.75 -6.53 -1.54
N GLU A 74 2.16 -7.71 -2.01
CA GLU A 74 1.27 -8.86 -2.03
C GLU A 74 0.84 -9.25 -0.63
N GLU A 75 1.76 -9.24 0.32
CA GLU A 75 1.44 -9.54 1.71
C GLU A 75 0.44 -8.53 2.29
N ILE A 76 0.61 -7.25 1.97
CA ILE A 76 -0.32 -6.21 2.40
C ILE A 76 -1.71 -6.45 1.84
N ILE A 77 -1.79 -6.73 0.55
CA ILE A 77 -3.07 -6.98 -0.12
C ILE A 77 -3.79 -8.17 0.50
N LYS A 78 -3.05 -9.24 0.76
CA LYS A 78 -3.63 -10.42 1.40
C LYS A 78 -4.09 -10.15 2.82
N SER A 79 -3.32 -9.38 3.59
CA SER A 79 -3.68 -9.09 4.98
C SER A 79 -4.94 -8.24 5.09
N LEU A 80 -5.22 -7.44 4.09
CA LEU A 80 -6.42 -6.59 4.04
C LEU A 80 -7.60 -7.27 3.37
N ASP A 81 -7.40 -8.52 2.95
CA ASP A 81 -8.45 -9.31 2.30
C ASP A 81 -8.97 -8.64 1.03
N ILE A 82 -8.08 -8.01 0.28
CA ILE A 82 -8.42 -7.37 -0.99
C ILE A 82 -8.31 -8.41 -2.08
N THR A 83 -9.41 -8.64 -2.80
CA THR A 83 -9.46 -9.68 -3.82
C THR A 83 -9.22 -9.16 -5.23
N LYS A 84 -9.21 -7.84 -5.40
CA LYS A 84 -9.02 -7.22 -6.71
C LYS A 84 -7.99 -6.10 -6.62
N CYS A 85 -7.02 -6.13 -7.51
CA CYS A 85 -5.97 -5.12 -7.57
C CYS A 85 -5.78 -4.69 -9.03
N ASP A 86 -5.82 -3.40 -9.26
CA ASP A 86 -5.60 -2.84 -10.60
C ASP A 86 -4.19 -2.35 -10.78
#